data_7fb79010db1ca98733e51686fb647ee8
#
_entry.id   7fb79010db1ca98733e51686fb647ee8
#
_cell.length_a   1.000
_cell.length_b   1.000
_cell.length_c   1.000
_cell.angle_alpha   90.00
_cell.angle_beta   90.00
_cell.angle_gamma   90.00
#
_symmetry.space_group_name_H-M   'P 1'
#
loop_
_entity.id
_entity.type
_entity.pdbx_description
1 polymer ?
#
loop_
_entity_poly.entity_id
_entity_poly.type
_entity_poly.pdbx_seq_one_letter_code
_entity_poly.pdbx_strand_id
1 'polypeptide(L)'
;MKNSSRRDFLKTSLIGSVAVAGGINSLKAIDFASAPILEENYKFSATHFGAFKAHVQGAQFTGVKEFVDDAFPTPMLQALPSRTYAPTRVKYPYVREGYLKNGHKSDPSKRGSEKFIRVSWDEALDLVAKEVMRVQKTYGYKSIYAGSYGWFCVGKLHNPQRLMNRMMKIAGGYVGRTGDYSTGAAQVIMPHVLGTNEVYEQQTSWEMVLK
;
A
#
# COMPACT_ATOMS: atom_id res chain seq x y z
N MET A 1 20.41 -26.61 21.72
CA MET A 1 19.91 -25.24 21.50
C MET A 1 18.65 -25.37 20.65
N LYS A 2 17.47 -25.05 21.20
CA LYS A 2 16.19 -25.11 20.45
C LYS A 2 16.16 -23.99 19.43
N ASN A 3 16.00 -24.32 18.16
CA ASN A 3 15.79 -23.34 17.10
C ASN A 3 14.47 -22.59 17.39
N SER A 4 14.60 -21.34 17.81
CA SER A 4 13.47 -20.43 17.95
C SER A 4 12.98 -20.05 16.53
N SER A 5 11.69 -20.24 16.28
CA SER A 5 11.11 -19.90 15.00
C SER A 5 11.01 -18.37 14.84
N ARG A 6 11.00 -17.87 13.58
CA ARG A 6 10.79 -16.43 13.30
C ARG A 6 9.51 -15.87 13.96
N ARG A 7 8.54 -16.75 14.17
CA ARG A 7 7.29 -16.45 14.87
C ARG A 7 7.48 -16.21 16.36
N ASP A 8 8.38 -16.98 17.00
CA ASP A 8 8.69 -16.83 18.43
C ASP A 8 9.54 -15.59 18.69
N PHE A 9 10.45 -15.25 17.75
CA PHE A 9 11.20 -14.00 17.80
C PHE A 9 10.28 -12.76 17.71
N LEU A 10 9.28 -12.78 16.84
CA LEU A 10 8.32 -11.68 16.71
C LEU A 10 7.43 -11.52 17.95
N LYS A 11 7.04 -12.62 18.59
CA LYS A 11 6.29 -12.59 19.85
C LYS A 11 7.11 -12.01 20.99
N THR A 12 8.37 -12.41 21.10
CA THR A 12 9.27 -11.95 22.18
C THR A 12 9.67 -10.49 22.02
N SER A 13 9.89 -10.02 20.78
CA SER A 13 10.21 -8.61 20.52
C SER A 13 9.03 -7.66 20.71
N LEU A 14 7.79 -8.13 20.53
CA LEU A 14 6.60 -7.32 20.83
C LEU A 14 6.41 -7.12 22.33
N ILE A 15 6.73 -8.11 23.14
CA ILE A 15 6.65 -8.04 24.62
C ILE A 15 7.77 -7.15 25.18
N GLY A 16 8.96 -7.19 24.59
CA GLY A 16 10.10 -6.39 25.03
C GLY A 16 9.98 -4.88 24.79
N SER A 17 9.28 -4.47 23.72
CA SER A 17 9.13 -3.06 23.38
C SER A 17 8.06 -2.32 24.21
N VAL A 18 7.18 -3.03 24.90
CA VAL A 18 6.17 -2.43 25.81
C VAL A 18 6.74 -2.18 27.21
N ALA A 19 7.80 -2.88 27.60
CA ALA A 19 8.37 -2.79 28.95
C ALA A 19 9.36 -1.61 29.16
N VAL A 20 9.77 -0.90 28.10
CA VAL A 20 10.80 0.15 28.17
C VAL A 20 10.23 1.59 28.18
N ALA A 21 8.94 1.77 27.88
CA ALA A 21 8.29 3.06 27.97
C ALA A 21 7.69 3.25 29.38
N GLY A 22 8.50 3.77 30.31
CA GLY A 22 8.12 3.99 31.69
C GLY A 22 6.87 4.85 31.89
N GLY A 23 6.03 4.44 32.85
CA GLY A 23 5.15 5.31 33.61
C GLY A 23 3.75 5.53 33.08
N ILE A 24 3.02 4.49 32.67
CA ILE A 24 1.56 4.55 32.63
C ILE A 24 0.99 3.41 33.47
N ASN A 25 0.64 3.72 34.71
CA ASN A 25 -0.20 2.90 35.56
C ASN A 25 -1.61 2.87 34.94
N SER A 26 -1.90 1.83 34.18
CA SER A 26 -3.20 1.28 33.75
C SER A 26 -3.30 0.94 32.26
N LEU A 27 -2.24 0.40 31.65
CA LEU A 27 -2.47 -0.47 30.52
C LEU A 27 -2.96 -1.80 31.09
N LYS A 28 -4.28 -2.04 31.08
CA LYS A 28 -4.81 -3.41 31.17
C LYS A 28 -4.06 -4.21 30.14
N ALA A 29 -3.35 -5.24 30.60
CA ALA A 29 -2.67 -6.18 29.69
C ALA A 29 -3.71 -6.61 28.63
N ILE A 30 -3.43 -6.35 27.36
CA ILE A 30 -4.27 -6.87 26.28
C ILE A 30 -4.15 -8.37 26.40
N ASP A 31 -5.20 -9.00 26.86
CA ASP A 31 -5.28 -10.46 26.98
C ASP A 31 -5.37 -11.05 25.58
N PHE A 32 -4.21 -11.38 25.02
CA PHE A 32 -4.12 -12.06 23.72
C PHE A 32 -4.73 -13.46 23.73
N ALA A 33 -5.04 -14.03 24.92
CA ALA A 33 -5.73 -15.31 25.02
C ALA A 33 -7.23 -15.17 24.72
N SER A 34 -7.80 -13.97 24.89
CA SER A 34 -9.17 -13.64 24.52
C SER A 34 -9.29 -13.01 23.13
N ALA A 35 -8.19 -12.91 22.36
CA ALA A 35 -8.29 -12.53 20.96
C ALA A 35 -9.27 -13.49 20.27
N PRO A 36 -10.28 -12.97 19.53
CA PRO A 36 -11.28 -13.83 18.90
C PRO A 36 -10.56 -14.88 18.06
N ILE A 37 -10.89 -16.15 18.32
CA ILE A 37 -10.41 -17.29 17.53
C ILE A 37 -10.77 -16.92 16.09
N LEU A 38 -9.75 -16.79 15.23
CA LEU A 38 -9.95 -16.50 13.81
C LEU A 38 -10.79 -17.66 13.27
N GLU A 39 -12.03 -17.39 12.92
CA GLU A 39 -12.87 -18.35 12.22
C GLU A 39 -12.05 -18.85 11.02
N GLU A 40 -11.88 -20.15 10.88
CA GLU A 40 -10.89 -20.79 10.01
C GLU A 40 -10.93 -20.27 8.56
N ASN A 41 -12.10 -19.86 8.10
CA ASN A 41 -12.35 -19.38 6.74
C ASN A 41 -12.33 -17.84 6.58
N TYR A 42 -12.00 -17.10 7.66
CA TYR A 42 -11.96 -15.64 7.59
C TYR A 42 -10.53 -15.11 7.76
N LYS A 43 -10.17 -14.18 6.90
CA LYS A 43 -8.87 -13.48 6.93
C LYS A 43 -9.09 -11.98 7.10
N PHE A 44 -8.42 -11.38 8.07
CA PHE A 44 -8.45 -9.92 8.21
C PHE A 44 -7.77 -9.25 7.05
N SER A 45 -8.41 -8.21 6.55
CA SER A 45 -7.89 -7.35 5.49
C SER A 45 -8.40 -5.93 5.68
N ALA A 46 -7.86 -5.02 4.89
CA ALA A 46 -8.32 -3.65 4.84
C ALA A 46 -8.21 -3.10 3.42
N THR A 47 -9.11 -2.20 3.09
CA THR A 47 -9.08 -1.46 1.83
C THR A 47 -9.30 0.02 2.12
N HIS A 48 -9.32 0.80 1.05
CA HIS A 48 -9.81 2.17 1.05
C HIS A 48 -11.19 2.35 1.72
N PHE A 49 -12.01 1.31 1.70
CA PHE A 49 -13.36 1.32 2.27
C PHE A 49 -13.45 0.86 3.73
N GLY A 50 -12.35 0.56 4.36
CA GLY A 50 -12.30 0.14 5.75
C GLY A 50 -11.71 -1.24 5.97
N ALA A 51 -11.68 -1.65 7.23
CA ALA A 51 -11.25 -2.97 7.66
C ALA A 51 -12.40 -3.98 7.55
N PHE A 52 -12.07 -5.23 7.26
CA PHE A 52 -13.04 -6.30 7.11
C PHE A 52 -12.44 -7.68 7.31
N LYS A 53 -13.30 -8.68 7.48
CA LYS A 53 -12.93 -10.08 7.42
C LYS A 53 -13.32 -10.63 6.04
N ALA A 54 -12.34 -11.06 5.27
CA ALA A 54 -12.55 -11.72 3.99
C ALA A 54 -12.93 -13.18 4.22
N HIS A 55 -14.08 -13.62 3.71
CA HIS A 55 -14.45 -15.02 3.66
C HIS A 55 -13.78 -15.69 2.45
N VAL A 56 -13.00 -16.73 2.72
CA VAL A 56 -12.25 -17.45 1.69
C VAL A 56 -12.63 -18.92 1.73
N GLN A 57 -13.13 -19.44 0.62
CA GLN A 57 -13.44 -20.85 0.41
C GLN A 57 -12.46 -21.45 -0.60
N GLY A 58 -11.59 -22.36 -0.14
CA GLY A 58 -10.46 -22.80 -0.95
C GLY A 58 -9.58 -21.60 -1.36
N ALA A 59 -9.41 -21.38 -2.65
CA ALA A 59 -8.67 -20.24 -3.18
C ALA A 59 -9.57 -19.06 -3.60
N GLN A 60 -10.87 -19.09 -3.28
CA GLN A 60 -11.81 -18.06 -3.72
C GLN A 60 -12.22 -17.14 -2.58
N PHE A 61 -12.18 -15.83 -2.86
CA PHE A 61 -12.76 -14.80 -2.01
C PHE A 61 -14.25 -14.68 -2.31
N THR A 62 -15.09 -15.16 -1.40
CA THR A 62 -16.53 -15.35 -1.64
C THR A 62 -17.42 -14.35 -0.93
N GLY A 63 -16.90 -13.67 0.10
CA GLY A 63 -17.71 -12.74 0.87
C GLY A 63 -16.90 -11.84 1.79
N VAL A 64 -17.58 -10.87 2.35
CA VAL A 64 -17.04 -9.92 3.33
C VAL A 64 -17.90 -9.94 4.57
N LYS A 65 -17.26 -10.01 5.72
CA LYS A 65 -17.87 -9.69 7.01
C LYS A 65 -17.23 -8.40 7.52
N GLU A 66 -18.04 -7.49 7.93
CA GLU A 66 -17.62 -6.18 8.43
C GLU A 66 -16.78 -6.32 9.71
N PHE A 67 -15.94 -5.33 9.98
CA PHE A 67 -15.16 -5.33 11.20
C PHE A 67 -16.07 -5.01 12.39
N VAL A 68 -15.97 -5.80 13.45
CA VAL A 68 -16.91 -5.78 14.59
C VAL A 68 -16.93 -4.44 15.34
N ASP A 69 -15.79 -3.75 15.35
CA ASP A 69 -15.65 -2.46 16.04
C ASP A 69 -15.93 -1.25 15.11
N ASP A 70 -16.36 -1.49 13.87
CA ASP A 70 -16.80 -0.44 12.97
C ASP A 70 -18.32 -0.23 13.17
N ALA A 71 -18.66 0.87 13.81
CA ALA A 71 -20.05 1.19 14.11
C ALA A 71 -20.88 1.55 12.85
N PHE A 72 -20.20 1.98 11.77
CA PHE A 72 -20.83 2.43 10.52
C PHE A 72 -20.10 1.92 9.29
N PRO A 73 -20.03 0.59 9.08
CA PRO A 73 -19.32 0.02 7.96
C PRO A 73 -19.94 0.44 6.63
N THR A 74 -19.09 0.76 5.69
CA THR A 74 -19.56 1.16 4.36
C THR A 74 -20.07 -0.03 3.54
N PRO A 75 -21.23 0.09 2.87
CA PRO A 75 -21.75 -0.97 1.99
C PRO A 75 -20.85 -1.26 0.80
N MET A 76 -19.88 -0.39 0.47
CA MET A 76 -18.90 -0.61 -0.60
C MET A 76 -18.02 -1.84 -0.36
N LEU A 77 -17.87 -2.29 0.88
CA LEU A 77 -17.15 -3.52 1.21
C LEU A 77 -17.77 -4.74 0.55
N GLN A 78 -19.09 -4.79 0.43
CA GLN A 78 -19.81 -5.93 -0.17
C GLN A 78 -19.54 -6.09 -1.68
N ALA A 79 -19.04 -5.07 -2.35
CA ALA A 79 -18.64 -5.13 -3.75
C ALA A 79 -17.26 -5.79 -3.98
N LEU A 80 -16.48 -6.04 -2.94
CA LEU A 80 -15.10 -6.51 -3.08
C LEU A 80 -14.97 -7.89 -3.75
N PRO A 81 -15.80 -8.91 -3.41
CA PRO A 81 -15.74 -10.20 -4.10
C PRO A 81 -16.01 -10.08 -5.61
N SER A 82 -17.08 -9.40 -6.00
CA SER A 82 -17.43 -9.22 -7.41
C SER A 82 -16.36 -8.42 -8.17
N ARG A 83 -15.79 -7.40 -7.57
CA ARG A 83 -14.68 -6.63 -8.16
C ARG A 83 -13.42 -7.47 -8.35
N THR A 84 -13.14 -8.39 -7.42
CA THR A 84 -11.97 -9.27 -7.50
C THR A 84 -12.01 -10.15 -8.73
N TYR A 85 -13.20 -10.62 -9.13
CA TYR A 85 -13.38 -11.52 -10.27
C TYR A 85 -13.99 -10.85 -11.51
N ALA A 86 -14.12 -9.53 -11.50
CA ALA A 86 -14.67 -8.81 -12.64
C ALA A 86 -13.87 -9.07 -13.93
N PRO A 87 -14.55 -9.23 -15.08
CA PRO A 87 -13.87 -9.44 -16.36
C PRO A 87 -12.95 -8.30 -16.76
N THR A 88 -13.23 -7.10 -16.29
CA THR A 88 -12.43 -5.89 -16.54
C THR A 88 -11.15 -5.82 -15.71
N ARG A 89 -10.99 -6.71 -14.72
CA ARG A 89 -9.79 -6.73 -13.89
C ARG A 89 -8.61 -7.33 -14.63
N VAL A 90 -7.49 -6.61 -14.67
CA VAL A 90 -6.22 -7.15 -15.15
C VAL A 90 -5.68 -8.16 -14.14
N LYS A 91 -5.58 -9.42 -14.53
CA LYS A 91 -5.22 -10.55 -13.65
C LYS A 91 -3.76 -10.98 -13.78
N TYR A 92 -3.13 -10.65 -14.89
CA TYR A 92 -1.79 -11.10 -15.24
C TYR A 92 -0.96 -9.94 -15.79
N PRO A 93 0.37 -10.01 -15.72
CA PRO A 93 1.21 -9.05 -16.39
C PRO A 93 1.15 -9.23 -17.91
N TYR A 94 1.18 -8.11 -18.60
CA TYR A 94 1.20 -8.06 -20.07
C TYR A 94 2.28 -7.08 -20.50
N VAL A 95 2.99 -7.44 -21.56
CA VAL A 95 4.04 -6.61 -22.14
C VAL A 95 3.75 -6.36 -23.61
N ARG A 96 4.02 -5.17 -24.09
CA ARG A 96 3.88 -4.84 -25.51
C ARG A 96 4.77 -5.74 -26.36
N GLU A 97 4.23 -6.26 -27.47
CA GLU A 97 4.96 -7.15 -28.37
C GLU A 97 6.27 -6.54 -28.86
N GLY A 98 6.24 -5.28 -29.25
CA GLY A 98 7.43 -4.57 -29.70
C GLY A 98 8.49 -4.43 -28.60
N TYR A 99 8.08 -4.31 -27.32
CA TYR A 99 9.02 -4.28 -26.21
C TYR A 99 9.66 -5.65 -25.96
N LEU A 100 8.90 -6.72 -26.05
CA LEU A 100 9.46 -8.09 -25.94
C LEU A 100 10.51 -8.38 -27.02
N LYS A 101 10.30 -7.87 -28.24
CA LYS A 101 11.23 -8.05 -29.36
C LYS A 101 12.47 -7.14 -29.27
N ASN A 102 12.30 -5.87 -28.91
CA ASN A 102 13.31 -4.83 -29.09
C ASN A 102 13.74 -4.13 -27.78
N GLY A 103 13.13 -4.50 -26.64
CA GLY A 103 13.40 -3.87 -25.33
C GLY A 103 13.18 -2.36 -25.37
N HIS A 104 14.11 -1.62 -24.77
CA HIS A 104 14.09 -0.15 -24.73
C HIS A 104 14.18 0.54 -26.10
N LYS A 105 14.56 -0.19 -27.15
CA LYS A 105 14.59 0.30 -28.54
C LYS A 105 13.27 0.08 -29.28
N SER A 106 12.21 -0.40 -28.60
CA SER A 106 10.90 -0.56 -29.20
C SER A 106 10.34 0.80 -29.66
N ASP A 107 9.63 0.77 -30.79
CA ASP A 107 9.02 1.96 -31.38
C ASP A 107 7.94 2.52 -30.43
N PRO A 108 8.10 3.75 -29.89
CA PRO A 108 7.12 4.37 -29.00
C PRO A 108 5.83 4.76 -29.71
N SER A 109 5.83 4.97 -31.03
CA SER A 109 4.65 5.32 -31.82
C SER A 109 3.63 4.17 -31.87
N LYS A 110 4.07 2.94 -31.58
CA LYS A 110 3.21 1.75 -31.52
C LYS A 110 2.45 1.58 -30.20
N ARG A 111 2.65 2.48 -29.23
CA ARG A 111 1.86 2.45 -27.98
C ARG A 111 0.39 2.62 -28.28
N GLY A 112 -0.43 1.67 -27.79
CA GLY A 112 -1.88 1.64 -28.02
C GLY A 112 -2.31 0.92 -29.30
N SER A 113 -1.43 0.65 -30.25
CA SER A 113 -1.75 -0.01 -31.52
C SER A 113 -1.21 -1.43 -31.68
N GLU A 114 -0.20 -1.81 -30.91
CA GLU A 114 0.36 -3.16 -30.91
C GLU A 114 -0.30 -4.06 -29.87
N LYS A 115 -0.12 -5.36 -30.03
CA LYS A 115 -0.65 -6.36 -29.11
C LYS A 115 0.08 -6.33 -27.76
N PHE A 116 -0.65 -6.64 -26.69
CA PHE A 116 -0.12 -6.97 -25.39
C PHE A 116 -0.02 -8.49 -25.25
N ILE A 117 1.16 -8.98 -24.95
CA ILE A 117 1.44 -10.40 -24.77
C ILE A 117 1.49 -10.69 -23.27
N ARG A 118 0.73 -11.70 -22.85
CA ARG A 118 0.76 -12.19 -21.48
C ARG A 118 2.12 -12.83 -21.21
N VAL A 119 2.71 -12.47 -20.08
CA VAL A 119 3.97 -13.03 -19.58
C VAL A 119 3.79 -13.58 -18.15
N SER A 120 4.74 -14.36 -17.68
CA SER A 120 4.80 -14.74 -16.26
C SER A 120 5.17 -13.56 -15.37
N TRP A 121 4.90 -13.68 -14.06
CA TRP A 121 5.36 -12.67 -13.10
C TRP A 121 6.88 -12.60 -13.04
N ASP A 122 7.58 -13.74 -13.10
CA ASP A 122 9.04 -13.77 -13.08
C ASP A 122 9.62 -13.04 -14.29
N GLU A 123 9.08 -13.31 -15.49
CA GLU A 123 9.50 -12.61 -16.70
C GLU A 123 9.24 -11.10 -16.63
N ALA A 124 8.05 -10.70 -16.12
CA ALA A 124 7.73 -9.29 -15.97
C ALA A 124 8.66 -8.58 -14.99
N LEU A 125 8.96 -9.20 -13.85
CA LEU A 125 9.87 -8.66 -12.84
C LEU A 125 11.31 -8.57 -13.36
N ASP A 126 11.76 -9.56 -14.09
CA ASP A 126 13.08 -9.55 -14.74
C ASP A 126 13.22 -8.42 -15.76
N LEU A 127 12.19 -8.22 -16.60
CA LEU A 127 12.18 -7.12 -17.57
C LEU A 127 12.26 -5.76 -16.87
N VAL A 128 11.47 -5.56 -15.81
CA VAL A 128 11.50 -4.32 -15.03
C VAL A 128 12.85 -4.12 -14.35
N ALA A 129 13.39 -5.15 -13.70
CA ALA A 129 14.67 -5.06 -13.01
C ALA A 129 15.82 -4.73 -13.98
N LYS A 130 15.86 -5.42 -15.11
CA LYS A 130 16.89 -5.17 -16.17
C LYS A 130 16.81 -3.73 -16.66
N GLU A 131 15.61 -3.21 -16.90
CA GLU A 131 15.45 -1.84 -17.42
C GLU A 131 15.81 -0.79 -16.36
N VAL A 132 15.39 -0.94 -15.11
CA VAL A 132 15.78 -0.05 -14.01
C VAL A 132 17.31 -0.03 -13.86
N MET A 133 17.97 -1.19 -13.84
CA MET A 133 19.43 -1.28 -13.74
C MET A 133 20.12 -0.66 -14.96
N ARG A 134 19.58 -0.87 -16.16
CA ARG A 134 20.13 -0.26 -17.39
C ARG A 134 20.10 1.26 -17.31
N VAL A 135 18.96 1.83 -16.93
CA VAL A 135 18.79 3.28 -16.83
C VAL A 135 19.69 3.86 -15.75
N GLN A 136 19.76 3.24 -14.57
CA GLN A 136 20.66 3.67 -13.50
C GLN A 136 22.13 3.63 -13.92
N LYS A 137 22.56 2.56 -14.58
CA LYS A 137 23.94 2.42 -15.05
C LYS A 137 24.31 3.44 -16.12
N THR A 138 23.37 3.78 -17.01
CA THR A 138 23.62 4.66 -18.15
C THR A 138 23.51 6.15 -17.77
N TYR A 139 22.53 6.50 -16.93
CA TYR A 139 22.14 7.90 -16.67
C TYR A 139 22.17 8.27 -15.19
N GLY A 140 22.48 7.32 -14.30
CA GLY A 140 22.43 7.51 -12.85
C GLY A 140 21.00 7.45 -12.27
N TYR A 141 20.92 7.36 -10.95
CA TYR A 141 19.63 7.25 -10.26
C TYR A 141 18.74 8.52 -10.38
N LYS A 142 19.34 9.67 -10.65
CA LYS A 142 18.60 10.94 -10.85
C LYS A 142 17.75 10.95 -12.11
N SER A 143 17.96 10.02 -13.03
CA SER A 143 17.14 9.86 -14.25
C SER A 143 15.86 9.10 -14.02
N ILE A 144 15.66 8.52 -12.83
CA ILE A 144 14.45 7.77 -12.49
C ILE A 144 13.59 8.63 -11.56
N TYR A 145 12.43 9.02 -12.05
CA TYR A 145 11.36 9.56 -11.20
C TYR A 145 10.46 8.42 -10.75
N ALA A 146 10.25 8.30 -9.45
CA ALA A 146 9.37 7.29 -8.91
C ALA A 146 8.44 7.89 -7.86
N GLY A 147 7.17 7.55 -7.98
CA GLY A 147 6.15 7.98 -7.07
C GLY A 147 4.86 7.21 -7.25
N SER A 148 4.02 7.28 -6.26
CA SER A 148 2.66 6.78 -6.30
C SER A 148 1.82 7.71 -5.45
N TYR A 149 0.60 7.97 -5.90
CA TYR A 149 -0.38 8.69 -5.13
C TYR A 149 -1.47 7.71 -4.71
N GLY A 150 -1.43 7.31 -3.46
CA GLY A 150 -2.38 6.38 -2.86
C GLY A 150 -3.27 7.11 -1.87
N TRP A 151 -4.41 7.56 -2.34
CA TRP A 151 -5.40 8.21 -1.51
C TRP A 151 -6.00 7.18 -0.54
N PHE A 152 -6.08 7.53 0.74
CA PHE A 152 -6.58 6.64 1.80
C PHE A 152 -5.95 5.24 1.80
N CYS A 153 -4.65 5.18 1.65
CA CYS A 153 -3.92 3.93 1.82
C CYS A 153 -3.91 3.51 3.29
N VAL A 154 -4.29 2.27 3.54
CA VAL A 154 -4.40 1.72 4.88
C VAL A 154 -3.12 0.97 5.25
N GLY A 155 -2.53 1.33 6.40
CA GLY A 155 -1.39 0.63 6.96
C GLY A 155 -0.11 0.74 6.12
N LYS A 156 0.80 -0.21 6.33
CA LYS A 156 2.12 -0.21 5.67
C LYS A 156 2.13 -0.98 4.35
N LEU A 157 1.46 -2.13 4.30
CA LEU A 157 1.47 -3.00 3.12
C LEU A 157 0.47 -2.57 2.04
N HIS A 158 -0.58 -1.85 2.41
CA HIS A 158 -1.57 -1.29 1.49
C HIS A 158 -1.25 0.14 1.08
N ASN A 159 0.00 0.57 1.26
CA ASN A 159 0.46 1.89 0.89
C ASN A 159 1.45 1.80 -0.28
N PRO A 160 1.01 1.97 -1.53
CA PRO A 160 1.84 1.82 -2.71
C PRO A 160 2.99 2.83 -2.75
N GLN A 161 2.80 4.04 -2.22
CA GLN A 161 3.86 5.03 -2.14
C GLN A 161 5.01 4.57 -1.25
N ARG A 162 4.72 4.01 -0.07
CA ARG A 162 5.74 3.49 0.84
C ARG A 162 6.47 2.29 0.26
N LEU A 163 5.74 1.39 -0.40
CA LEU A 163 6.32 0.22 -1.06
C LEU A 163 7.22 0.63 -2.23
N MET A 164 6.76 1.56 -3.06
CA MET A 164 7.54 2.12 -4.17
C MET A 164 8.82 2.80 -3.66
N ASN A 165 8.69 3.67 -2.67
CA ASN A 165 9.84 4.36 -2.08
C ASN A 165 10.86 3.38 -1.49
N ARG A 166 10.40 2.33 -0.81
CA ARG A 166 11.26 1.30 -0.27
C ARG A 166 12.00 0.54 -1.37
N MET A 167 11.28 0.09 -2.40
CA MET A 167 11.84 -0.63 -3.53
C MET A 167 12.92 0.21 -4.22
N MET A 168 12.62 1.46 -4.54
CA MET A 168 13.55 2.33 -5.26
C MET A 168 14.77 2.75 -4.43
N LYS A 169 14.62 2.90 -3.12
CA LYS A 169 15.78 3.12 -2.22
C LYS A 169 16.71 1.92 -2.19
N ILE A 170 16.16 0.70 -2.11
CA ILE A 170 16.95 -0.54 -2.16
C ILE A 170 17.61 -0.70 -3.52
N ALA A 171 16.95 -0.29 -4.59
CA ALA A 171 17.47 -0.35 -5.96
C ALA A 171 18.53 0.73 -6.28
N GLY A 172 18.96 1.55 -5.33
CA GLY A 172 20.05 2.51 -5.50
C GLY A 172 19.64 3.98 -5.55
N GLY A 173 18.35 4.28 -5.50
CA GLY A 173 17.86 5.65 -5.43
C GLY A 173 17.01 6.08 -6.62
N TYR A 174 16.38 7.24 -6.46
CA TYR A 174 15.42 7.82 -7.42
C TYR A 174 15.16 9.29 -7.09
N VAL A 175 14.52 10.01 -7.99
CA VAL A 175 13.95 11.33 -7.75
C VAL A 175 12.48 11.16 -7.35
N GLY A 176 12.12 11.67 -6.19
CA GLY A 176 10.75 11.74 -5.70
C GLY A 176 10.13 13.12 -5.93
N ARG A 177 8.99 13.34 -5.32
CA ARG A 177 8.30 14.62 -5.31
C ARG A 177 8.31 15.25 -3.92
N THR A 178 8.14 16.56 -3.87
CA THR A 178 7.83 17.33 -2.66
C THR A 178 6.41 17.89 -2.80
N GLY A 179 5.65 17.87 -1.71
CA GLY A 179 4.24 18.29 -1.71
C GLY A 179 3.30 17.31 -2.44
N ASP A 180 2.11 17.76 -2.71
CA ASP A 180 1.08 17.01 -3.45
C ASP A 180 0.39 17.88 -4.52
N TYR A 181 -0.57 17.31 -5.26
CA TYR A 181 -1.25 18.02 -6.33
C TYR A 181 -2.32 18.98 -5.81
N SER A 182 -3.03 18.58 -4.75
CA SER A 182 -4.24 19.26 -4.29
C SER A 182 -3.92 20.46 -3.42
N THR A 183 -2.86 20.36 -2.62
CA THR A 183 -2.53 21.33 -1.57
C THR A 183 -1.13 21.90 -1.68
N GLY A 184 -0.37 21.55 -2.74
CA GLY A 184 1.02 21.99 -2.92
C GLY A 184 1.19 23.50 -2.87
N ALA A 185 0.30 24.25 -3.49
CA ALA A 185 0.33 25.72 -3.45
C ALA A 185 0.06 26.25 -2.03
N ALA A 186 -0.93 25.70 -1.34
CA ALA A 186 -1.22 26.06 0.04
C ALA A 186 -0.04 25.75 0.97
N GLN A 187 0.57 24.58 0.85
CA GLN A 187 1.75 24.19 1.64
C GLN A 187 2.93 25.15 1.47
N VAL A 188 3.07 25.77 0.30
CA VAL A 188 4.11 26.76 0.04
C VAL A 188 3.72 28.14 0.57
N ILE A 189 2.49 28.59 0.37
CA ILE A 189 2.06 29.96 0.67
C ILE A 189 1.65 30.16 2.12
N MET A 190 0.95 29.19 2.76
CA MET A 190 0.43 29.36 4.10
C MET A 190 1.48 29.67 5.17
N PRO A 191 2.68 29.10 5.17
CA PRO A 191 3.73 29.46 6.12
C PRO A 191 4.12 30.95 6.03
N HIS A 192 4.04 31.55 4.85
CA HIS A 192 4.39 32.97 4.64
C HIS A 192 3.25 33.91 5.01
N VAL A 193 2.01 33.46 4.90
CA VAL A 193 0.82 34.30 5.17
C VAL A 193 0.34 34.14 6.61
N LEU A 194 0.30 32.91 7.11
CA LEU A 194 -0.26 32.55 8.41
C LEU A 194 0.79 32.02 9.41
N GLY A 195 2.06 31.92 9.02
CA GLY A 195 3.15 31.46 9.85
C GLY A 195 3.26 29.94 9.98
N THR A 196 2.27 29.17 9.54
CA THR A 196 2.25 27.69 9.67
C THR A 196 1.31 27.05 8.65
N ASN A 197 1.52 25.76 8.40
CA ASN A 197 0.57 24.90 7.66
C ASN A 197 -0.52 24.31 8.56
N GLU A 198 -0.38 24.36 9.87
CA GLU A 198 -1.33 23.74 10.81
C GLU A 198 -2.75 24.32 10.68
N VAL A 199 -2.85 25.60 10.39
CA VAL A 199 -4.16 26.28 10.19
C VAL A 199 -4.97 25.66 9.06
N TYR A 200 -4.30 25.21 8.01
CA TYR A 200 -4.92 24.54 6.87
C TYR A 200 -5.30 23.08 7.19
N GLU A 201 -4.59 22.42 8.09
CA GLU A 201 -4.82 21.02 8.48
C GLU A 201 -5.80 20.88 9.66
N GLN A 202 -6.07 21.97 10.38
CA GLN A 202 -7.02 21.97 11.48
C GLN A 202 -8.45 21.82 10.98
N GLN A 203 -9.20 20.96 11.65
CA GLN A 203 -10.62 20.75 11.39
C GLN A 203 -11.45 21.32 12.53
N THR A 204 -12.54 21.97 12.18
CA THR A 204 -13.55 22.39 13.15
C THR A 204 -14.20 21.16 13.79
N SER A 205 -14.32 21.13 15.10
CA SER A 205 -15.01 20.02 15.77
C SER A 205 -16.53 20.04 15.47
N TRP A 206 -17.14 18.87 15.49
CA TRP A 206 -18.60 18.77 15.29
C TRP A 206 -19.38 19.54 16.36
N GLU A 207 -18.88 19.62 17.59
CA GLU A 207 -19.49 20.39 18.66
C GLU A 207 -19.53 21.89 18.35
N MET A 208 -18.55 22.40 17.62
CA MET A 208 -18.53 23.80 17.17
C MET A 208 -19.50 24.03 16.00
N VAL A 209 -19.66 23.05 15.13
CA VAL A 209 -20.61 23.15 13.99
C VAL A 209 -22.04 23.09 14.45
N LEU A 210 -22.34 22.38 15.55
CA LEU A 210 -23.68 22.21 16.10
C LEU A 210 -24.15 23.35 17.02
N LYS A 211 -23.30 24.34 17.28
CA LYS A 211 -23.63 25.58 18.03
C LYS A 211 -24.00 26.70 17.09
#